data_25e691109e1a4cd7df635d06e31548cd
#
_entry.id   25e691109e1a4cd7df635d06e31548cd
#
_cell.length_a   1.000
_cell.length_b   1.000
_cell.length_c   1.000
_cell.angle_alpha   90.00
_cell.angle_beta   90.00
_cell.angle_gamma   90.00
#
_symmetry.space_group_name_H-M   'P 1'
#
loop_
_entity.id
_entity.type
_entity.pdbx_description
1 polymer ?
#
loop_
_entity_poly.entity_id
_entity_poly.type
_entity_poly.pdbx_seq_one_letter_code
_entity_poly.pdbx_strand_id
1 'polypeptide(L)'
;MLSAFLACVMLLCGAPTPVSAAPATAGVRPGIAVFLDDVPAALRGKRVGLITNNTGIDRSGTSDIDLIAASDDLTLVALLAPEHGIRGTAEAGVTVGDGVDAKTGVPVYSLYGAQGHSPTPAMLKDVDVLVYDLQEVGGRTWTYVSTMALSMQAAARKGIPFVVLDRPNPIGGVIVEGALLYPAYASFIGMYPIPARHGMTVGELAVLFNTQQGIGADLTVVPAQGWRRAQWFDQTGLPWVNPSPNLRSLAAVASYPGTVYFEGTNI
;
A
#
# COMPACT_ATOMS: atom_id res chain seq x y z
N MET A 1 -7.24 47.29 69.65
CA MET A 1 -6.39 46.09 69.66
C MET A 1 -6.84 45.21 68.53
N LEU A 2 -6.18 45.25 67.38
CA LEU A 2 -6.50 44.47 66.20
C LEU A 2 -5.43 43.37 66.08
N SER A 3 -5.82 42.10 66.27
CA SER A 3 -4.94 40.96 66.08
C SER A 3 -5.08 40.45 64.65
N ALA A 4 -4.03 40.57 63.88
CA ALA A 4 -3.93 40.03 62.51
C ALA A 4 -3.51 38.56 62.60
N PHE A 5 -4.36 37.67 62.05
CA PHE A 5 -4.05 36.25 61.79
C PHE A 5 -3.38 36.12 60.44
N LEU A 6 -2.10 35.73 60.46
CA LEU A 6 -1.33 35.41 59.26
C LEU A 6 -1.54 33.93 58.93
N ALA A 7 -2.33 33.60 57.92
CA ALA A 7 -2.48 32.25 57.44
C ALA A 7 -1.33 31.90 56.46
N CYS A 8 -0.47 30.98 56.88
CA CYS A 8 0.62 30.44 56.04
C CYS A 8 0.05 29.35 55.12
N VAL A 9 -0.06 29.65 53.83
CA VAL A 9 -0.43 28.65 52.80
C VAL A 9 0.87 27.91 52.41
N MET A 10 0.98 26.66 52.86
CA MET A 10 2.03 25.74 52.35
C MET A 10 1.64 25.23 50.97
N LEU A 11 2.34 25.66 49.91
CA LEU A 11 2.29 25.01 48.60
C LEU A 11 3.03 23.69 48.70
N LEU A 12 2.27 22.57 48.65
CA LEU A 12 2.82 21.25 48.41
C LEU A 12 3.23 21.16 46.95
N CYS A 13 4.50 21.36 46.63
CA CYS A 13 5.09 20.96 45.38
C CYS A 13 5.12 19.44 45.31
N GLY A 14 4.13 18.85 44.67
CA GLY A 14 4.13 17.43 44.30
C GLY A 14 5.29 17.16 43.31
N ALA A 15 6.18 16.24 43.67
CA ALA A 15 7.22 15.78 42.77
C ALA A 15 6.58 15.23 41.48
N PRO A 16 7.12 15.54 40.28
CA PRO A 16 6.58 14.98 39.04
C PRO A 16 6.74 13.45 39.09
N THR A 17 5.61 12.76 38.97
CA THR A 17 5.62 11.31 38.79
C THR A 17 6.36 10.98 37.50
N PRO A 18 7.29 10.01 37.49
CA PRO A 18 7.96 9.60 36.27
C PRO A 18 6.89 9.08 35.29
N VAL A 19 6.75 9.73 34.14
CA VAL A 19 5.97 9.20 33.03
C VAL A 19 6.65 7.90 32.63
N SER A 20 6.01 6.78 32.94
CA SER A 20 6.46 5.47 32.49
C SER A 20 6.59 5.52 30.97
N ALA A 21 7.79 5.33 30.45
CA ALA A 21 7.99 5.19 29.01
C ALA A 21 7.09 4.04 28.54
N ALA A 22 6.16 4.34 27.62
CA ALA A 22 5.37 3.29 26.99
C ALA A 22 6.34 2.23 26.45
N PRO A 23 6.03 0.92 26.59
CA PRO A 23 6.87 -0.13 26.05
C PRO A 23 7.14 0.20 24.58
N ALA A 24 8.42 0.05 24.17
CA ALA A 24 8.81 0.22 22.78
C ALA A 24 7.84 -0.57 21.92
N THR A 25 7.00 0.11 21.15
CA THR A 25 6.00 -0.54 20.31
C THR A 25 6.74 -1.44 19.34
N ALA A 26 6.40 -2.72 19.34
CA ALA A 26 6.85 -3.63 18.28
C ALA A 26 6.59 -2.89 16.96
N GLY A 27 7.66 -2.74 16.13
CA GLY A 27 7.54 -1.94 14.92
C GLY A 27 6.43 -2.43 14.00
N VAL A 28 6.04 -1.62 13.05
CA VAL A 28 4.96 -1.95 12.11
C VAL A 28 5.29 -3.22 11.34
N ARG A 29 4.30 -4.09 11.18
CA ARG A 29 4.36 -5.30 10.35
C ARG A 29 3.51 -5.08 9.11
N PRO A 30 4.06 -5.13 7.88
CA PRO A 30 3.28 -5.01 6.65
C PRO A 30 2.38 -6.24 6.45
N GLY A 31 1.34 -6.08 5.63
CA GLY A 31 0.36 -7.13 5.37
C GLY A 31 0.95 -8.47 4.94
N ILE A 32 2.05 -8.47 4.18
CA ILE A 32 2.74 -9.71 3.76
C ILE A 32 3.21 -10.53 4.98
N ALA A 33 3.81 -9.88 5.98
CA ALA A 33 4.28 -10.58 7.17
C ALA A 33 3.13 -11.11 8.04
N VAL A 34 1.99 -10.40 8.06
CA VAL A 34 0.79 -10.83 8.77
C VAL A 34 0.12 -11.99 8.04
N PHE A 35 0.06 -11.94 6.72
CA PHE A 35 -0.55 -12.94 5.87
C PHE A 35 0.15 -14.30 5.95
N LEU A 36 1.48 -14.28 5.92
CA LEU A 36 2.27 -15.51 5.95
C LEU A 36 2.38 -16.15 7.34
N ASP A 37 2.15 -15.39 8.42
CA ASP A 37 2.06 -15.99 9.76
C ASP A 37 0.86 -16.92 9.91
N ASP A 38 -0.25 -16.61 9.25
CA ASP A 38 -1.47 -17.42 9.26
C ASP A 38 -2.22 -17.25 7.94
N VAL A 39 -1.82 -18.02 6.94
CA VAL A 39 -2.50 -18.05 5.64
C VAL A 39 -3.93 -18.56 5.84
N PRO A 40 -4.96 -17.79 5.47
CA PRO A 40 -6.35 -18.21 5.62
C PRO A 40 -6.61 -19.59 5.02
N ALA A 41 -7.30 -20.48 5.75
CA ALA A 41 -7.52 -21.86 5.33
C ALA A 41 -8.11 -21.98 3.92
N ALA A 42 -8.97 -21.04 3.52
CA ALA A 42 -9.57 -21.01 2.17
C ALA A 42 -8.55 -20.70 1.05
N LEU A 43 -7.38 -20.17 1.39
CA LEU A 43 -6.32 -19.80 0.44
C LEU A 43 -5.17 -20.82 0.41
N ARG A 44 -5.09 -21.74 1.37
CA ARG A 44 -4.03 -22.75 1.40
C ARG A 44 -4.11 -23.66 0.18
N GLY A 45 -2.96 -23.96 -0.41
CA GLY A 45 -2.82 -24.75 -1.64
C GLY A 45 -3.23 -24.01 -2.92
N LYS A 46 -3.61 -22.71 -2.83
CA LYS A 46 -4.02 -21.93 -4.00
C LYS A 46 -2.83 -21.48 -4.84
N ARG A 47 -3.08 -21.40 -6.15
CA ARG A 47 -2.15 -20.82 -7.14
C ARG A 47 -2.30 -19.30 -7.13
N VAL A 48 -1.24 -18.62 -6.72
CA VAL A 48 -1.20 -17.17 -6.50
C VAL A 48 -0.72 -16.46 -7.76
N GLY A 49 -1.49 -15.48 -8.23
CA GLY A 49 -1.00 -14.39 -9.06
C GLY A 49 -0.67 -13.18 -8.15
N LEU A 50 0.58 -12.74 -8.13
CA LEU A 50 1.03 -11.65 -7.27
C LEU A 50 1.21 -10.36 -8.07
N ILE A 51 0.49 -9.32 -7.69
CA ILE A 51 0.65 -7.96 -8.21
C ILE A 51 1.60 -7.23 -7.27
N THR A 52 2.83 -7.00 -7.72
CA THR A 52 3.89 -6.45 -6.88
C THR A 52 4.99 -5.74 -7.67
N ASN A 53 5.89 -5.09 -6.95
CA ASN A 53 7.15 -4.57 -7.43
C ASN A 53 8.22 -4.60 -6.31
N ASN A 54 9.32 -3.87 -6.48
CA ASN A 54 10.39 -3.75 -5.50
C ASN A 54 9.97 -3.21 -4.13
N THR A 55 8.80 -2.61 -3.99
CA THR A 55 8.27 -2.11 -2.71
C THR A 55 7.55 -3.19 -1.89
N GLY A 56 7.21 -4.33 -2.50
CA GLY A 56 6.63 -5.50 -1.87
C GLY A 56 7.66 -6.24 -1.02
N ILE A 57 7.98 -5.73 0.15
CA ILE A 57 8.96 -6.33 1.06
C ILE A 57 8.41 -6.45 2.48
N ASP A 58 8.98 -7.37 3.23
CA ASP A 58 8.78 -7.46 4.68
C ASP A 58 9.67 -6.48 5.44
N ARG A 59 9.64 -6.54 6.77
CA ARG A 59 10.45 -5.70 7.65
C ARG A 59 11.97 -5.95 7.54
N SER A 60 12.38 -7.14 7.11
CA SER A 60 13.78 -7.49 6.91
C SER A 60 14.31 -7.04 5.55
N GLY A 61 13.44 -6.56 4.67
CA GLY A 61 13.76 -6.22 3.28
C GLY A 61 13.65 -7.42 2.33
N THR A 62 13.08 -8.55 2.78
CA THR A 62 12.88 -9.71 1.91
C THR A 62 11.66 -9.48 1.01
N SER A 63 11.84 -9.75 -0.30
CA SER A 63 10.77 -9.58 -1.30
C SER A 63 9.59 -10.51 -1.03
N ASP A 64 8.37 -10.01 -1.17
CA ASP A 64 7.12 -10.76 -1.16
C ASP A 64 7.11 -11.89 -2.20
N ILE A 65 7.75 -11.67 -3.36
CA ILE A 65 7.96 -12.71 -4.38
C ILE A 65 8.67 -13.91 -3.77
N ASP A 66 9.80 -13.66 -3.09
CA ASP A 66 10.61 -14.70 -2.48
C ASP A 66 9.89 -15.37 -1.30
N LEU A 67 9.20 -14.58 -0.50
CA LEU A 67 8.45 -15.06 0.66
C LEU A 67 7.29 -15.97 0.24
N ILE A 68 6.51 -15.59 -0.77
CA ILE A 68 5.39 -16.42 -1.26
C ILE A 68 5.92 -17.66 -2.01
N ALA A 69 7.00 -17.51 -2.79
CA ALA A 69 7.60 -18.64 -3.49
C ALA A 69 8.20 -19.70 -2.53
N ALA A 70 8.61 -19.29 -1.33
CA ALA A 70 9.12 -20.18 -0.28
C ALA A 70 8.03 -20.74 0.65
N SER A 71 6.77 -20.34 0.49
CA SER A 71 5.66 -20.77 1.34
C SER A 71 5.23 -22.21 1.02
N ASP A 72 5.05 -23.03 2.05
CA ASP A 72 4.46 -24.36 1.91
C ASP A 72 2.93 -24.31 1.69
N ASP A 73 2.30 -23.21 2.06
CA ASP A 73 0.84 -23.02 1.99
C ASP A 73 0.36 -22.47 0.63
N LEU A 74 1.25 -21.92 -0.21
CA LEU A 74 0.89 -21.22 -1.43
C LEU A 74 1.76 -21.66 -2.61
N THR A 75 1.26 -21.51 -3.83
CA THR A 75 2.03 -21.74 -5.05
C THR A 75 2.05 -20.48 -5.91
N LEU A 76 3.21 -19.82 -6.02
CA LEU A 76 3.35 -18.65 -6.89
C LEU A 76 3.40 -19.09 -8.35
N VAL A 77 2.44 -18.65 -9.18
CA VAL A 77 2.31 -19.07 -10.59
C VAL A 77 2.39 -17.93 -11.58
N ALA A 78 2.18 -16.70 -11.15
CA ALA A 78 2.24 -15.52 -12.00
C ALA A 78 2.66 -14.29 -11.19
N LEU A 79 3.48 -13.44 -11.81
CA LEU A 79 3.82 -12.10 -11.35
C LEU A 79 3.20 -11.08 -12.30
N LEU A 80 2.54 -10.08 -11.75
CA LEU A 80 1.90 -9.01 -12.51
C LEU A 80 2.57 -7.69 -12.13
N ALA A 81 3.33 -7.14 -13.07
CA ALA A 81 4.16 -5.95 -12.84
C ALA A 81 3.39 -4.68 -13.17
N PRO A 82 3.23 -3.73 -12.22
CA PRO A 82 2.75 -2.40 -12.51
C PRO A 82 3.83 -1.57 -13.24
N GLU A 83 3.61 -0.27 -13.36
CA GLU A 83 4.63 0.68 -13.81
C GLU A 83 5.96 0.46 -13.06
N HIS A 84 7.08 0.66 -13.72
CA HIS A 84 8.45 0.40 -13.26
C HIS A 84 8.87 -1.09 -13.19
N GLY A 85 7.96 -2.05 -13.44
CA GLY A 85 8.28 -3.48 -13.43
C GLY A 85 8.47 -4.07 -12.02
N ILE A 86 8.58 -5.39 -11.93
CA ILE A 86 8.66 -6.09 -10.64
C ILE A 86 9.92 -5.79 -9.82
N ARG A 87 10.98 -5.28 -10.45
CA ARG A 87 12.24 -4.90 -9.77
C ARG A 87 12.41 -3.39 -9.63
N GLY A 88 11.42 -2.59 -10.08
CA GLY A 88 11.38 -1.14 -9.88
C GLY A 88 12.48 -0.37 -10.62
N THR A 89 13.04 -0.92 -11.69
CA THR A 89 14.19 -0.36 -12.39
C THR A 89 13.82 0.40 -13.67
N ALA A 90 12.61 0.22 -14.20
CA ALA A 90 12.15 0.92 -15.38
C ALA A 90 11.76 2.37 -15.04
N GLU A 91 12.13 3.32 -15.87
CA GLU A 91 11.76 4.72 -15.70
C GLU A 91 10.24 4.96 -15.86
N ALA A 92 9.76 6.11 -15.38
CA ALA A 92 8.35 6.48 -15.46
C ALA A 92 7.88 6.53 -16.93
N GLY A 93 6.71 5.97 -17.20
CA GLY A 93 6.11 5.95 -18.55
C GLY A 93 6.73 4.96 -19.53
N VAL A 94 7.79 4.26 -19.14
CA VAL A 94 8.42 3.24 -20.01
C VAL A 94 7.60 1.95 -20.00
N THR A 95 7.29 1.45 -21.20
CA THR A 95 6.63 0.15 -21.35
C THR A 95 7.55 -0.98 -20.85
N VAL A 96 7.06 -1.76 -19.90
CA VAL A 96 7.72 -2.98 -19.42
C VAL A 96 7.13 -4.17 -20.17
N GLY A 97 7.98 -5.01 -20.76
CA GLY A 97 7.54 -6.21 -21.45
C GLY A 97 7.29 -7.39 -20.50
N ASP A 98 6.60 -8.40 -21.03
CA ASP A 98 6.47 -9.70 -20.37
C ASP A 98 7.83 -10.41 -20.29
N GLY A 99 7.99 -11.30 -19.30
CA GLY A 99 9.25 -12.01 -19.10
C GLY A 99 9.10 -13.18 -18.11
N VAL A 100 10.23 -13.56 -17.54
CA VAL A 100 10.30 -14.59 -16.49
C VAL A 100 11.19 -14.04 -15.36
N ASP A 101 10.76 -14.17 -14.11
CA ASP A 101 11.62 -13.82 -12.98
C ASP A 101 12.77 -14.82 -12.87
N ALA A 102 13.99 -14.30 -12.95
CA ALA A 102 15.19 -15.14 -13.02
C ALA A 102 15.43 -15.99 -11.77
N LYS A 103 14.89 -15.57 -10.62
CA LYS A 103 15.09 -16.26 -9.35
C LYS A 103 14.07 -17.38 -9.12
N THR A 104 12.81 -17.14 -9.45
CA THR A 104 11.73 -18.10 -9.17
C THR A 104 11.33 -18.91 -10.41
N GLY A 105 11.69 -18.47 -11.62
CA GLY A 105 11.23 -19.07 -12.87
C GLY A 105 9.78 -18.76 -13.21
N VAL A 106 9.11 -17.93 -12.42
CA VAL A 106 7.68 -17.60 -12.58
C VAL A 106 7.49 -16.58 -13.70
N PRO A 107 6.49 -16.76 -14.59
CA PRO A 107 6.19 -15.80 -15.64
C PRO A 107 5.80 -14.44 -15.07
N VAL A 108 6.30 -13.37 -15.70
CA VAL A 108 6.02 -11.97 -15.38
C VAL A 108 5.20 -11.38 -16.51
N TYR A 109 4.06 -10.83 -16.18
CA TYR A 109 3.17 -10.13 -17.10
C TYR A 109 3.15 -8.63 -16.76
N SER A 110 3.24 -7.78 -17.78
CA SER A 110 3.18 -6.35 -17.59
C SER A 110 1.73 -5.86 -17.52
N LEU A 111 1.40 -5.11 -16.47
CA LEU A 111 0.19 -4.30 -16.36
C LEU A 111 0.41 -2.84 -16.79
N TYR A 112 1.57 -2.57 -17.43
CA TYR A 112 1.94 -1.25 -17.95
C TYR A 112 2.57 -1.37 -19.34
N GLY A 113 1.81 -1.98 -20.24
CA GLY A 113 2.29 -2.31 -21.59
C GLY A 113 1.19 -2.13 -22.64
N ALA A 114 1.45 -2.66 -23.84
CA ALA A 114 0.53 -2.56 -24.98
C ALA A 114 -0.86 -3.16 -24.74
N GLN A 115 -1.00 -4.08 -23.76
CA GLN A 115 -2.27 -4.73 -23.42
C GLN A 115 -3.10 -3.92 -22.40
N GLY A 116 -2.64 -2.73 -22.00
CA GLY A 116 -3.31 -1.86 -21.04
C GLY A 116 -2.89 -2.11 -19.59
N HIS A 117 -3.77 -1.72 -18.65
CA HIS A 117 -3.48 -1.66 -17.21
C HIS A 117 -4.26 -2.67 -16.37
N SER A 118 -4.99 -3.59 -17.00
CA SER A 118 -5.81 -4.60 -16.33
C SER A 118 -5.31 -6.00 -16.63
N PRO A 119 -5.30 -6.92 -15.65
CA PRO A 119 -5.03 -8.32 -15.93
C PRO A 119 -5.99 -8.87 -16.99
N THR A 120 -5.43 -9.55 -17.97
CA THR A 120 -6.20 -10.22 -19.02
C THR A 120 -6.61 -11.64 -18.60
N PRO A 121 -7.62 -12.25 -19.21
CA PRO A 121 -7.98 -13.66 -18.94
C PRO A 121 -6.81 -14.63 -19.16
N ALA A 122 -5.92 -14.34 -20.12
CA ALA A 122 -4.75 -15.16 -20.40
C ALA A 122 -3.73 -15.12 -19.26
N MET A 123 -3.44 -13.93 -18.70
CA MET A 123 -2.54 -13.75 -17.55
C MET A 123 -3.07 -14.48 -16.31
N LEU A 124 -4.38 -14.55 -16.16
CA LEU A 124 -5.04 -15.17 -15.02
C LEU A 124 -5.38 -16.66 -15.22
N LYS A 125 -5.03 -17.28 -16.36
CA LYS A 125 -5.45 -18.63 -16.72
C LYS A 125 -5.26 -19.65 -15.60
N ASP A 126 -4.10 -19.64 -14.97
CA ASP A 126 -3.71 -20.61 -13.96
C ASP A 126 -3.76 -20.04 -12.52
N VAL A 127 -4.37 -18.87 -12.32
CA VAL A 127 -4.47 -18.17 -11.05
C VAL A 127 -5.77 -18.53 -10.35
N ASP A 128 -5.68 -18.96 -9.09
CA ASP A 128 -6.82 -19.26 -8.20
C ASP A 128 -7.13 -18.10 -7.26
N VAL A 129 -6.15 -17.25 -6.97
CA VAL A 129 -6.27 -16.05 -6.13
C VAL A 129 -5.32 -14.96 -6.62
N LEU A 130 -5.80 -13.71 -6.70
CA LEU A 130 -4.94 -12.55 -6.91
C LEU A 130 -4.57 -11.93 -5.57
N VAL A 131 -3.27 -11.73 -5.37
CA VAL A 131 -2.71 -11.03 -4.20
C VAL A 131 -2.08 -9.73 -4.67
N TYR A 132 -2.33 -8.66 -3.96
CA TYR A 132 -1.80 -7.32 -4.24
C TYR A 132 -0.94 -6.83 -3.08
N ASP A 133 0.32 -6.50 -3.36
CA ASP A 133 1.28 -5.97 -2.39
C ASP A 133 2.14 -4.86 -3.01
N LEU A 134 1.68 -3.62 -2.95
CA LEU A 134 2.37 -2.44 -3.45
C LEU A 134 2.32 -1.29 -2.45
N GLN A 135 3.43 -0.55 -2.31
CA GLN A 135 3.46 0.65 -1.47
C GLN A 135 2.78 1.82 -2.18
N GLU A 136 1.73 2.29 -1.58
CA GLU A 136 1.00 3.51 -1.93
C GLU A 136 1.74 4.74 -1.39
N VAL A 137 1.51 5.93 -1.95
CA VAL A 137 2.22 7.17 -1.59
C VAL A 137 1.34 8.27 -0.96
N GLY A 138 0.05 8.02 -0.76
CA GLY A 138 -0.89 8.97 -0.15
C GLY A 138 -1.52 9.97 -1.12
N GLY A 139 -1.22 9.85 -2.42
CA GLY A 139 -1.70 10.74 -3.48
C GLY A 139 -2.62 10.04 -4.49
N ARG A 140 -3.79 10.66 -4.79
CA ARG A 140 -4.78 10.11 -5.74
C ARG A 140 -4.21 9.78 -7.10
N THR A 141 -3.25 10.54 -7.58
CA THR A 141 -2.65 10.40 -8.91
C THR A 141 -1.65 9.25 -9.01
N TRP A 142 -1.41 8.54 -7.91
CA TRP A 142 -0.54 7.38 -7.90
C TRP A 142 -1.20 6.18 -8.58
N THR A 143 -0.65 5.75 -9.71
CA THR A 143 -1.29 4.80 -10.64
C THR A 143 -1.50 3.40 -10.07
N TYR A 144 -0.76 3.01 -9.02
CA TYR A 144 -0.92 1.69 -8.39
C TYR A 144 -2.32 1.49 -7.81
N VAL A 145 -2.96 2.56 -7.32
CA VAL A 145 -4.33 2.51 -6.81
C VAL A 145 -5.32 2.18 -7.94
N SER A 146 -5.11 2.75 -9.13
CA SER A 146 -5.91 2.43 -10.32
C SER A 146 -5.63 1.00 -10.83
N THR A 147 -4.36 0.57 -10.82
CA THR A 147 -3.97 -0.82 -11.12
C THR A 147 -4.69 -1.80 -10.17
N MET A 148 -4.75 -1.50 -8.87
CA MET A 148 -5.50 -2.29 -7.90
C MET A 148 -6.98 -2.41 -8.28
N ALA A 149 -7.64 -1.28 -8.54
CA ALA A 149 -9.05 -1.26 -8.88
C ALA A 149 -9.37 -2.07 -10.15
N LEU A 150 -8.57 -1.92 -11.20
CA LEU A 150 -8.70 -2.70 -12.44
C LEU A 150 -8.44 -4.18 -12.22
N SER A 151 -7.51 -4.52 -11.33
CA SER A 151 -7.22 -5.92 -10.98
C SER A 151 -8.33 -6.55 -10.15
N MET A 152 -8.95 -5.80 -9.23
CA MET A 152 -10.14 -6.22 -8.50
C MET A 152 -11.30 -6.51 -9.46
N GLN A 153 -11.52 -5.63 -10.46
CA GLN A 153 -12.53 -5.87 -11.51
C GLN A 153 -12.22 -7.13 -12.32
N ALA A 154 -10.94 -7.39 -12.64
CA ALA A 154 -10.54 -8.58 -13.37
C ALA A 154 -10.76 -9.86 -12.54
N ALA A 155 -10.44 -9.84 -11.25
CA ALA A 155 -10.70 -10.92 -10.30
C ALA A 155 -12.20 -11.20 -10.16
N ALA A 156 -13.03 -10.16 -10.02
CA ALA A 156 -14.48 -10.27 -9.95
C ALA A 156 -15.05 -10.92 -11.23
N ARG A 157 -14.62 -10.47 -12.41
CA ARG A 157 -15.06 -11.08 -13.69
C ARG A 157 -14.67 -12.55 -13.82
N LYS A 158 -13.50 -12.92 -13.27
CA LYS A 158 -13.03 -14.31 -13.27
C LYS A 158 -13.68 -15.16 -12.18
N GLY A 159 -14.23 -14.54 -11.13
CA GLY A 159 -14.80 -15.22 -9.96
C GLY A 159 -13.72 -15.81 -9.04
N ILE A 160 -12.57 -15.14 -8.90
CA ILE A 160 -11.51 -15.53 -7.97
C ILE A 160 -11.34 -14.51 -6.85
N PRO A 161 -10.93 -14.93 -5.64
CA PRO A 161 -10.63 -14.01 -4.54
C PRO A 161 -9.55 -13.00 -4.89
N PHE A 162 -9.66 -11.80 -4.30
CA PHE A 162 -8.68 -10.73 -4.35
C PHE A 162 -8.21 -10.38 -2.94
N VAL A 163 -6.92 -10.50 -2.68
CA VAL A 163 -6.32 -10.23 -1.37
C VAL A 163 -5.44 -9.00 -1.45
N VAL A 164 -5.67 -8.02 -0.59
CA VAL A 164 -4.79 -6.85 -0.44
C VAL A 164 -3.96 -7.00 0.83
N LEU A 165 -2.65 -7.04 0.66
CA LEU A 165 -1.70 -7.00 1.76
C LEU A 165 -1.42 -5.53 2.09
N ASP A 166 -2.04 -5.04 3.16
CA ASP A 166 -2.05 -3.62 3.46
C ASP A 166 -0.69 -3.09 3.94
N ARG A 167 -0.44 -1.82 3.65
CA ARG A 167 0.78 -1.10 4.00
C ARG A 167 0.45 0.27 4.59
N PRO A 168 1.31 0.81 5.47
CA PRO A 168 1.17 2.18 5.96
C PRO A 168 1.07 3.19 4.83
N ASN A 169 0.18 4.18 4.98
CA ASN A 169 0.27 5.39 4.15
C ASN A 169 1.51 6.18 4.59
N PRO A 170 2.47 6.45 3.70
CA PRO A 170 3.77 7.00 4.09
C PRO A 170 3.70 8.42 4.63
N ILE A 171 2.69 9.20 4.25
CA ILE A 171 2.46 10.57 4.73
C ILE A 171 1.35 10.65 5.79
N GLY A 172 1.06 9.51 6.43
CA GLY A 172 0.07 9.39 7.49
C GLY A 172 -1.38 9.39 7.02
N GLY A 173 -2.29 9.12 7.93
CA GLY A 173 -3.74 8.99 7.65
C GLY A 173 -4.61 10.07 8.32
N VAL A 174 -4.02 11.07 9.00
CA VAL A 174 -4.76 12.11 9.71
C VAL A 174 -5.16 13.26 8.78
N ILE A 175 -4.27 13.61 7.86
CA ILE A 175 -4.44 14.78 6.99
C ILE A 175 -5.07 14.31 5.67
N VAL A 176 -6.21 14.93 5.33
CA VAL A 176 -6.93 14.76 4.07
C VAL A 176 -7.05 16.12 3.42
N GLU A 177 -6.54 16.27 2.21
CA GLU A 177 -6.41 17.58 1.54
C GLU A 177 -6.69 17.49 0.03
N GLY A 178 -7.03 18.65 -0.53
CA GLY A 178 -7.31 18.83 -1.94
C GLY A 178 -8.72 18.39 -2.35
N ALA A 179 -9.15 18.88 -3.52
CA ALA A 179 -10.47 18.59 -4.05
C ALA A 179 -10.66 17.11 -4.40
N LEU A 180 -11.89 16.63 -4.31
CA LEU A 180 -12.29 15.36 -4.90
C LEU A 180 -12.12 15.42 -6.42
N LEU A 181 -11.77 14.28 -7.02
CA LEU A 181 -11.81 14.16 -8.47
C LEU A 181 -13.25 14.33 -8.97
N TYR A 182 -13.41 15.24 -9.92
CA TYR A 182 -14.69 15.35 -10.62
C TYR A 182 -14.82 14.19 -11.62
N PRO A 183 -15.92 13.41 -11.60
CA PRO A 183 -16.02 12.17 -12.38
C PRO A 183 -15.80 12.33 -13.90
N ALA A 184 -16.09 13.50 -14.45
CA ALA A 184 -15.86 13.78 -15.87
C ALA A 184 -14.37 13.80 -16.28
N TYR A 185 -13.46 13.90 -15.30
CA TYR A 185 -12.01 13.87 -15.51
C TYR A 185 -11.37 12.55 -15.05
N ALA A 186 -12.20 11.52 -14.81
CA ALA A 186 -11.68 10.21 -14.42
C ALA A 186 -10.78 9.64 -15.52
N SER A 187 -9.63 9.13 -15.11
CA SER A 187 -8.62 8.52 -15.97
C SER A 187 -7.81 7.49 -15.20
N PHE A 188 -6.86 6.84 -15.83
CA PHE A 188 -5.95 5.91 -15.14
C PHE A 188 -5.11 6.61 -14.05
N ILE A 189 -4.77 7.91 -14.24
CA ILE A 189 -4.01 8.71 -13.25
C ILE A 189 -4.89 9.19 -12.09
N GLY A 190 -6.19 9.00 -12.18
CA GLY A 190 -7.16 9.36 -11.13
C GLY A 190 -8.51 8.75 -11.49
N MET A 191 -8.76 7.55 -10.97
CA MET A 191 -9.90 6.76 -11.42
C MET A 191 -11.19 7.11 -10.68
N TYR A 192 -11.11 7.40 -9.38
CA TYR A 192 -12.28 7.55 -8.54
C TYR A 192 -12.27 8.87 -7.74
N PRO A 193 -13.43 9.36 -7.29
CA PRO A 193 -13.59 10.64 -6.60
C PRO A 193 -13.08 10.58 -5.15
N ILE A 194 -11.76 10.54 -4.98
CA ILE A 194 -11.09 10.69 -3.68
C ILE A 194 -10.30 12.00 -3.64
N PRO A 195 -9.96 12.54 -2.44
CA PRO A 195 -9.14 13.74 -2.30
C PRO A 195 -7.75 13.59 -2.93
N ALA A 196 -7.10 14.69 -3.29
CA ALA A 196 -5.74 14.68 -3.84
C ALA A 196 -4.74 13.99 -2.88
N ARG A 197 -4.81 14.33 -1.58
CA ARG A 197 -4.18 13.59 -0.48
C ARG A 197 -5.28 12.89 0.30
N HIS A 198 -5.37 11.57 0.19
CA HIS A 198 -6.56 10.85 0.64
C HIS A 198 -6.49 10.33 2.09
N GLY A 199 -5.30 10.26 2.70
CA GLY A 199 -5.13 9.82 4.09
C GLY A 199 -5.53 8.36 4.37
N MET A 200 -5.71 7.54 3.35
CA MET A 200 -6.09 6.13 3.46
C MET A 200 -4.91 5.21 3.20
N THR A 201 -4.95 3.99 3.76
CA THR A 201 -4.08 2.89 3.34
C THR A 201 -4.60 2.27 2.04
N VAL A 202 -3.79 1.45 1.39
CA VAL A 202 -4.22 0.75 0.16
C VAL A 202 -5.36 -0.23 0.44
N GLY A 203 -5.36 -0.87 1.61
CA GLY A 203 -6.46 -1.74 2.04
C GLY A 203 -7.76 -0.98 2.24
N GLU A 204 -7.71 0.21 2.83
CA GLU A 204 -8.88 1.09 2.98
C GLU A 204 -9.41 1.58 1.63
N LEU A 205 -8.52 1.92 0.70
CA LEU A 205 -8.90 2.27 -0.68
C LEU A 205 -9.56 1.10 -1.41
N ALA A 206 -9.06 -0.13 -1.22
CA ALA A 206 -9.66 -1.32 -1.81
C ALA A 206 -11.11 -1.52 -1.32
N VAL A 207 -11.34 -1.42 -0.01
CA VAL A 207 -12.70 -1.51 0.57
C VAL A 207 -13.60 -0.40 0.03
N LEU A 208 -13.11 0.84 0.00
CA LEU A 208 -13.86 2.00 -0.51
C LEU A 208 -14.28 1.77 -1.97
N PHE A 209 -13.37 1.35 -2.83
CA PHE A 209 -13.64 1.15 -4.25
C PHE A 209 -14.56 -0.05 -4.48
N ASN A 210 -14.34 -1.15 -3.74
CA ASN A 210 -15.21 -2.32 -3.86
C ASN A 210 -16.66 -2.01 -3.52
N THR A 211 -16.87 -1.22 -2.46
CA THR A 211 -18.21 -0.87 -1.98
C THR A 211 -18.85 0.26 -2.77
N GLN A 212 -18.15 1.40 -2.92
CA GLN A 212 -18.76 2.60 -3.50
C GLN A 212 -18.81 2.59 -5.03
N GLN A 213 -17.89 1.87 -5.69
CA GLN A 213 -17.88 1.76 -7.15
C GLN A 213 -18.53 0.45 -7.64
N GLY A 214 -19.03 -0.38 -6.73
CA GLY A 214 -19.73 -1.60 -7.06
C GLY A 214 -18.89 -2.62 -7.83
N ILE A 215 -17.57 -2.72 -7.53
CA ILE A 215 -16.68 -3.64 -8.24
C ILE A 215 -17.11 -5.10 -8.03
N GLY A 216 -17.58 -5.45 -6.83
CA GLY A 216 -18.09 -6.78 -6.53
C GLY A 216 -17.00 -7.86 -6.44
N ALA A 217 -15.76 -7.49 -6.14
CA ALA A 217 -14.70 -8.45 -5.90
C ALA A 217 -14.91 -9.19 -4.56
N ASP A 218 -14.59 -10.48 -4.53
CA ASP A 218 -14.41 -11.25 -3.29
C ASP A 218 -13.13 -10.78 -2.62
N LEU A 219 -13.24 -9.68 -1.86
CA LEU A 219 -12.13 -8.91 -1.31
C LEU A 219 -11.81 -9.33 0.12
N THR A 220 -10.54 -9.69 0.35
CA THR A 220 -9.94 -9.81 1.68
C THR A 220 -8.84 -8.76 1.84
N VAL A 221 -8.87 -7.98 2.91
CA VAL A 221 -7.78 -7.09 3.29
C VAL A 221 -7.06 -7.68 4.50
N VAL A 222 -5.74 -7.87 4.38
CA VAL A 222 -4.86 -8.25 5.48
C VAL A 222 -4.21 -6.97 6.01
N PRO A 223 -4.64 -6.43 7.15
CA PRO A 223 -4.19 -5.13 7.62
C PRO A 223 -2.73 -5.17 8.07
N ALA A 224 -2.00 -4.08 7.83
CA ALA A 224 -0.73 -3.85 8.49
C ALA A 224 -0.94 -3.72 10.00
N GLN A 225 -0.11 -4.39 10.80
CA GLN A 225 -0.22 -4.36 12.26
C GLN A 225 0.71 -3.30 12.87
N GLY A 226 0.23 -2.63 13.92
CA GLY A 226 1.01 -1.69 14.71
C GLY A 226 1.12 -0.27 14.12
N TRP A 227 0.67 -0.03 12.90
CA TRP A 227 0.62 1.32 12.33
C TRP A 227 -0.57 2.13 12.92
N ARG A 228 -0.31 3.41 13.09
CA ARG A 228 -1.33 4.37 13.56
C ARG A 228 -1.40 5.54 12.57
N ARG A 229 -2.59 6.10 12.36
CA ARG A 229 -2.84 7.17 11.40
C ARG A 229 -1.93 8.40 11.53
N ALA A 230 -1.49 8.72 12.75
CA ALA A 230 -0.59 9.84 13.00
C ALA A 230 0.87 9.55 12.65
N GLN A 231 1.23 8.29 12.39
CA GLN A 231 2.60 7.91 12.06
C GLN A 231 2.89 8.14 10.58
N TRP A 232 4.03 8.74 10.30
CA TRP A 232 4.65 8.80 8.99
C TRP A 232 5.58 7.59 8.81
N PHE A 233 6.04 7.36 7.58
CA PHE A 233 6.79 6.15 7.25
C PHE A 233 8.08 5.99 8.05
N ASP A 234 8.82 7.05 8.28
CA ASP A 234 10.05 7.08 9.09
C ASP A 234 9.86 6.65 10.55
N GLN A 235 8.63 6.71 11.04
CA GLN A 235 8.26 6.28 12.40
C GLN A 235 7.82 4.81 12.47
N THR A 236 7.72 4.12 11.31
CA THR A 236 7.25 2.72 11.25
C THR A 236 8.34 1.70 11.57
N GLY A 237 9.60 2.07 11.35
CA GLY A 237 10.75 1.16 11.40
C GLY A 237 10.80 0.17 10.23
N LEU A 238 10.04 0.42 9.17
CA LEU A 238 10.13 -0.32 7.90
C LEU A 238 11.26 0.26 7.03
N PRO A 239 11.95 -0.58 6.24
CA PRO A 239 12.94 -0.08 5.30
C PRO A 239 12.27 0.71 4.17
N TRP A 240 12.86 1.87 3.84
CA TRP A 240 12.41 2.67 2.71
C TRP A 240 12.87 2.07 1.39
N VAL A 241 11.92 1.83 0.49
CA VAL A 241 12.19 1.49 -0.91
C VAL A 241 11.53 2.55 -1.78
N ASN A 242 12.26 3.09 -2.74
CA ASN A 242 11.74 4.12 -3.62
C ASN A 242 10.55 3.57 -4.43
N PRO A 243 9.34 4.12 -4.26
CA PRO A 243 8.15 3.66 -4.98
C PRO A 243 8.21 4.02 -6.48
N SER A 244 9.07 4.98 -6.85
CA SER A 244 9.39 5.38 -8.22
C SER A 244 10.84 5.86 -8.26
N PRO A 245 11.53 5.79 -9.42
CA PRO A 245 12.85 6.39 -9.61
C PRO A 245 12.94 7.86 -9.21
N ASN A 246 11.84 8.60 -9.28
CA ASN A 246 11.77 10.02 -8.93
C ASN A 246 11.31 10.28 -7.49
N LEU A 247 10.73 9.31 -6.79
CA LEU A 247 10.31 9.44 -5.37
C LEU A 247 11.34 8.80 -4.44
N ARG A 248 12.52 9.43 -4.31
CA ARG A 248 13.70 8.87 -3.64
C ARG A 248 13.74 9.06 -2.12
N SER A 249 12.76 9.76 -1.57
CA SER A 249 12.70 10.02 -0.13
C SER A 249 11.28 10.26 0.34
N LEU A 250 11.05 10.12 1.65
CA LEU A 250 9.78 10.50 2.27
C LEU A 250 9.42 11.97 2.02
N ALA A 251 10.42 12.87 1.99
CA ALA A 251 10.19 14.29 1.68
C ALA A 251 9.65 14.48 0.25
N ALA A 252 10.17 13.74 -0.74
CA ALA A 252 9.65 13.76 -2.11
C ALA A 252 8.19 13.27 -2.15
N VAL A 253 7.88 12.18 -1.44
CA VAL A 253 6.51 11.67 -1.33
C VAL A 253 5.58 12.64 -0.63
N ALA A 254 6.04 13.33 0.41
CA ALA A 254 5.24 14.35 1.11
C ALA A 254 4.88 15.54 0.21
N SER A 255 5.75 15.88 -0.73
CA SER A 255 5.52 16.96 -1.70
C SER A 255 4.67 16.52 -2.89
N TYR A 256 4.64 15.22 -3.20
CA TYR A 256 4.05 14.65 -4.42
C TYR A 256 2.58 15.07 -4.65
N PRO A 257 1.66 15.05 -3.67
CA PRO A 257 0.26 15.44 -3.90
C PRO A 257 0.10 16.87 -4.43
N GLY A 258 1.06 17.77 -4.15
CA GLY A 258 1.06 19.13 -4.64
C GLY A 258 1.92 19.34 -5.90
N THR A 259 2.97 18.55 -6.10
CA THR A 259 3.94 18.74 -7.19
C THR A 259 3.64 17.91 -8.44
N VAL A 260 2.88 16.83 -8.32
CA VAL A 260 2.55 15.94 -9.45
C VAL A 260 1.88 16.66 -10.63
N TYR A 261 1.24 17.78 -10.40
CA TYR A 261 0.61 18.58 -11.47
C TYR A 261 1.63 19.14 -12.47
N PHE A 262 2.91 19.24 -12.09
CA PHE A 262 3.97 19.65 -13.00
C PHE A 262 4.35 18.56 -14.02
N GLU A 263 4.06 17.29 -13.77
CA GLU A 263 4.32 16.20 -14.71
C GLU A 263 3.56 16.37 -16.04
N GLY A 264 2.43 17.07 -16.03
CA GLY A 264 1.64 17.40 -17.22
C GLY A 264 2.05 18.71 -17.93
N THR A 265 3.17 19.30 -17.54
CA THR A 265 3.62 20.61 -18.05
C THR A 265 4.99 20.51 -18.71
N ASN A 266 5.41 21.59 -19.37
CA ASN A 266 6.73 21.71 -20.00
C ASN A 266 7.80 22.32 -19.05
N ILE A 267 7.52 22.39 -17.75
CA ILE A 267 8.40 23.01 -16.76
C ILE A 267 9.38 21.97 -16.25
#